data_2f405b63d63955cc5434be9f40545f89
#
_entry.id   2f405b63d63955cc5434be9f40545f89
#
_cell.length_a   1.000
_cell.length_b   1.000
_cell.length_c   1.000
_cell.angle_alpha   90.00
_cell.angle_beta   90.00
_cell.angle_gamma   90.00
#
_symmetry.space_group_name_H-M   'P 1'
#
loop_
_entity.id
_entity.type
_entity.pdbx_description
1 polymer ?
#
loop_
_entity_poly.entity_id
_entity_poly.type
_entity_poly.pdbx_seq_one_letter_code
_entity_poly.pdbx_strand_id
1 'polypeptide(L)'
;SKFQNMQLKAGINSHFIDGKERMTVYGERNGQHVLLVFGESNVNKLVWLFGLAPLMFSLFILYSVLWWWNRRARRYFSPITRLANALENIDWEHQNKEASPFQDISTDANMEAEYLKQALEKYHQVLSEFIRREREFSGDVSHELRTPLTILKGNVQLCQARYGDNKAFTRLGNTIEDMQLLVDTLLAIARNTTNTLTLEHRSLFNILQELQLDLDSVGQAKGIQIHLQQHGDEQIRQLYPSMTKMVFGNILRNALNYSQGSEIDIILQKNKVLIADNGIGINLPNDVKVQELSSRQLKLETKGHGIGLQLVQKLCLQLGWRVELFDRQYYLTIQSDIDLKPSTGLIVVVYLS
;
A
#
# COMPACT_ATOMS: atom_id res chain seq x y z
N SER A 1 -44.77 -33.68 78.98
CA SER A 1 -44.59 -32.55 79.93
C SER A 1 -43.41 -31.59 79.57
N LYS A 2 -42.69 -31.74 78.41
CA LYS A 2 -41.62 -30.84 78.04
C LYS A 2 -42.08 -29.49 77.38
N PHE A 3 -43.41 -29.36 77.16
CA PHE A 3 -43.96 -28.19 76.44
C PHE A 3 -44.86 -27.28 77.31
N GLN A 4 -44.97 -27.53 78.66
CA GLN A 4 -45.94 -26.88 79.60
C GLN A 4 -45.59 -25.39 79.87
N ASN A 5 -44.41 -24.92 79.58
CA ASN A 5 -43.97 -23.50 79.81
C ASN A 5 -43.78 -22.67 78.57
N MET A 6 -44.23 -23.11 77.39
CA MET A 6 -44.12 -22.32 76.17
C MET A 6 -45.38 -21.48 75.96
N GLN A 7 -45.24 -20.18 75.83
CA GLN A 7 -46.33 -19.29 75.34
C GLN A 7 -46.57 -19.61 73.88
N LEU A 8 -47.48 -20.53 73.61
CA LEU A 8 -47.86 -20.93 72.26
C LEU A 8 -48.87 -19.94 71.71
N LYS A 9 -48.45 -19.13 70.78
CA LYS A 9 -49.34 -18.29 69.92
C LYS A 9 -49.72 -19.08 68.67
N ALA A 10 -51.05 -19.04 68.33
CA ALA A 10 -51.51 -19.67 67.12
C ALA A 10 -50.71 -19.15 65.88
N GLY A 11 -50.23 -20.03 65.07
CA GLY A 11 -49.43 -19.73 63.88
C GLY A 11 -48.04 -20.39 63.86
N ILE A 12 -47.18 -19.90 63.05
CA ILE A 12 -45.79 -20.39 62.89
C ILE A 12 -44.87 -19.60 63.81
N ASN A 13 -44.23 -20.34 64.74
CA ASN A 13 -43.30 -19.78 65.73
C ASN A 13 -41.94 -20.51 65.66
N SER A 14 -40.84 -19.84 66.00
CA SER A 14 -39.57 -20.51 66.23
C SER A 14 -39.31 -20.64 67.71
N HIS A 15 -39.01 -21.85 68.17
CA HIS A 15 -38.68 -22.15 69.53
C HIS A 15 -37.41 -22.96 69.68
N PHE A 16 -36.64 -22.68 70.74
CA PHE A 16 -35.48 -23.45 71.09
C PHE A 16 -35.87 -24.72 71.80
N ILE A 17 -35.76 -25.90 71.17
CA ILE A 17 -36.09 -27.21 71.74
C ILE A 17 -34.84 -28.08 71.68
N ASP A 18 -34.40 -28.61 72.84
CA ASP A 18 -33.20 -29.42 73.02
C ASP A 18 -31.90 -28.73 72.44
N GLY A 19 -31.77 -27.40 72.65
CA GLY A 19 -30.61 -26.66 72.25
C GLY A 19 -30.55 -26.33 70.75
N LYS A 20 -31.61 -26.61 69.99
CA LYS A 20 -31.72 -26.29 68.55
C LYS A 20 -32.96 -25.46 68.26
N GLU A 21 -32.85 -24.48 67.46
CA GLU A 21 -33.99 -23.71 66.95
C GLU A 21 -34.82 -24.59 66.03
N ARG A 22 -36.14 -24.75 66.39
CA ARG A 22 -37.08 -25.54 65.60
C ARG A 22 -38.31 -24.71 65.24
N MET A 23 -38.78 -24.82 64.06
CA MET A 23 -40.03 -24.26 63.63
C MET A 23 -41.19 -25.09 64.22
N THR A 24 -42.11 -24.42 64.87
CA THR A 24 -43.28 -25.02 65.43
C THR A 24 -44.54 -24.36 64.87
N VAL A 25 -45.51 -25.16 64.47
CA VAL A 25 -46.85 -24.71 64.08
C VAL A 25 -47.82 -25.14 65.09
N TYR A 26 -48.46 -24.17 65.76
CA TYR A 26 -49.49 -24.42 66.74
C TYR A 26 -50.87 -24.04 66.21
N GLY A 27 -51.80 -24.94 66.27
CA GLY A 27 -53.19 -24.74 65.88
C GLY A 27 -54.15 -25.41 66.86
N GLU A 28 -55.30 -24.78 67.09
CA GLU A 28 -56.39 -25.31 67.89
C GLU A 28 -57.59 -25.54 66.99
N ARG A 29 -58.13 -26.76 67.05
CA ARG A 29 -59.38 -27.17 66.36
C ARG A 29 -60.22 -28.06 67.21
N ASN A 30 -61.48 -27.69 67.48
CA ASN A 30 -62.46 -28.45 68.32
C ASN A 30 -61.93 -28.80 69.71
N GLY A 31 -61.24 -27.89 70.39
CA GLY A 31 -60.72 -28.13 71.74
C GLY A 31 -59.45 -29.04 71.76
N GLN A 32 -58.96 -29.45 70.65
CA GLN A 32 -57.71 -30.19 70.58
C GLN A 32 -56.57 -29.28 70.10
N HIS A 33 -55.44 -29.32 70.81
CA HIS A 33 -54.25 -28.57 70.51
C HIS A 33 -53.30 -29.43 69.69
N VAL A 34 -52.94 -28.99 68.53
CA VAL A 34 -51.97 -29.69 67.66
C VAL A 34 -50.68 -28.83 67.55
N LEU A 35 -49.59 -29.40 67.97
CA LEU A 35 -48.27 -28.81 67.84
C LEU A 35 -47.45 -29.67 66.86
N LEU A 36 -47.15 -29.10 65.72
CA LEU A 36 -46.22 -29.69 64.71
C LEU A 36 -44.84 -29.11 64.94
N VAL A 37 -43.85 -29.95 65.14
CA VAL A 37 -42.45 -29.56 65.29
C VAL A 37 -41.69 -30.02 64.07
N PHE A 38 -41.19 -29.09 63.34
CA PHE A 38 -40.35 -29.36 62.11
C PHE A 38 -38.87 -29.41 62.48
N GLY A 39 -38.23 -30.50 62.16
CA GLY A 39 -36.77 -30.61 62.32
C GLY A 39 -36.02 -29.73 61.32
N GLU A 40 -35.06 -28.96 61.77
CA GLU A 40 -34.25 -28.04 60.99
C GLU A 40 -33.63 -28.70 59.75
N SER A 41 -33.19 -29.96 59.86
CA SER A 41 -32.57 -30.69 58.73
C SER A 41 -33.53 -30.96 57.56
N ASN A 42 -34.86 -31.08 57.85
CA ASN A 42 -35.83 -31.39 56.81
C ASN A 42 -36.29 -30.09 56.05
N VAL A 43 -36.42 -28.99 56.79
CA VAL A 43 -36.78 -27.69 56.19
C VAL A 43 -35.67 -27.22 55.28
N ASN A 44 -34.42 -27.29 55.73
CA ASN A 44 -33.27 -26.90 54.90
C ASN A 44 -33.10 -27.78 53.64
N LYS A 45 -33.35 -29.11 53.76
CA LYS A 45 -33.36 -30.02 52.62
C LYS A 45 -34.47 -29.72 51.65
N LEU A 46 -35.68 -29.35 52.11
CA LEU A 46 -36.80 -28.98 51.25
C LEU A 46 -36.52 -27.64 50.51
N VAL A 47 -36.00 -26.64 51.22
CA VAL A 47 -35.60 -25.35 50.60
C VAL A 47 -34.52 -25.56 49.57
N TRP A 48 -33.53 -26.42 49.83
CA TRP A 48 -32.49 -26.77 48.87
C TRP A 48 -33.03 -27.49 47.64
N LEU A 49 -33.85 -28.53 47.86
CA LEU A 49 -34.38 -29.39 46.82
C LEU A 49 -35.38 -28.66 45.90
N PHE A 50 -36.29 -27.88 46.46
CA PHE A 50 -37.38 -27.25 45.74
C PHE A 50 -37.07 -25.76 45.35
N GLY A 51 -36.16 -25.10 46.05
CA GLY A 51 -35.82 -23.72 45.82
C GLY A 51 -34.53 -23.54 44.99
N LEU A 52 -33.40 -23.93 45.57
CA LEU A 52 -32.09 -23.67 44.97
C LEU A 52 -31.66 -24.68 43.90
N ALA A 53 -31.99 -25.97 44.11
CA ALA A 53 -31.54 -27.00 43.16
C ALA A 53 -32.11 -26.84 41.73
N PRO A 54 -33.41 -26.54 41.53
CA PRO A 54 -33.94 -26.28 40.18
C PRO A 54 -33.34 -25.04 39.52
N LEU A 55 -33.08 -24.00 40.31
CA LEU A 55 -32.46 -22.77 39.81
C LEU A 55 -31.01 -23.01 39.36
N MET A 56 -30.23 -23.72 40.16
CA MET A 56 -28.85 -24.11 39.79
C MET A 56 -28.83 -25.02 38.55
N PHE A 57 -29.81 -25.96 38.48
CA PHE A 57 -29.92 -26.84 37.32
C PHE A 57 -30.31 -26.10 36.04
N SER A 58 -31.22 -25.13 36.12
CA SER A 58 -31.59 -24.30 34.97
C SER A 58 -30.41 -23.42 34.49
N LEU A 59 -29.63 -22.84 35.42
CA LEU A 59 -28.43 -22.10 35.13
C LEU A 59 -27.35 -22.99 34.47
N PHE A 60 -27.21 -24.23 34.97
CA PHE A 60 -26.27 -25.19 34.38
C PHE A 60 -26.66 -25.56 32.95
N ILE A 61 -27.95 -25.80 32.68
CA ILE A 61 -28.45 -26.05 31.32
C ILE A 61 -28.18 -24.85 30.42
N LEU A 62 -28.54 -23.63 30.86
CA LEU A 62 -28.35 -22.41 30.13
C LEU A 62 -26.86 -22.23 29.76
N TYR A 63 -25.97 -22.39 30.75
CA TYR A 63 -24.53 -22.28 30.52
C TYR A 63 -24.00 -23.35 29.53
N SER A 64 -24.49 -24.59 29.70
CA SER A 64 -24.12 -25.71 28.82
C SER A 64 -24.55 -25.46 27.37
N VAL A 65 -25.75 -24.91 27.15
CA VAL A 65 -26.26 -24.54 25.84
C VAL A 65 -25.44 -23.40 25.23
N LEU A 66 -25.17 -22.34 26.00
CA LEU A 66 -24.35 -21.22 25.57
C LEU A 66 -22.91 -21.66 25.22
N TRP A 67 -22.31 -22.51 26.06
CA TRP A 67 -20.98 -23.06 25.82
C TRP A 67 -20.95 -23.90 24.54
N TRP A 68 -21.93 -24.81 24.36
CA TRP A 68 -22.07 -25.64 23.17
C TRP A 68 -22.26 -24.78 21.91
N TRP A 69 -23.15 -23.77 22.00
CA TRP A 69 -23.39 -22.81 20.91
C TRP A 69 -22.15 -22.04 20.54
N ASN A 70 -21.44 -21.47 21.51
CA ASN A 70 -20.22 -20.74 21.27
C ASN A 70 -19.11 -21.61 20.63
N ARG A 71 -18.97 -22.85 21.12
CA ARG A 71 -18.03 -23.82 20.58
C ARG A 71 -18.38 -24.20 19.13
N ARG A 72 -19.66 -24.33 18.83
CA ARG A 72 -20.14 -24.65 17.49
C ARG A 72 -20.00 -23.45 16.54
N ALA A 73 -20.38 -22.26 16.97
CA ALA A 73 -20.24 -21.03 16.20
C ALA A 73 -18.78 -20.77 15.76
N ARG A 74 -17.83 -20.94 16.66
CA ARG A 74 -16.40 -20.78 16.32
C ARG A 74 -15.93 -21.73 15.21
N ARG A 75 -16.46 -22.93 15.14
CA ARG A 75 -16.12 -23.90 14.08
C ARG A 75 -16.67 -23.49 12.72
N TYR A 76 -17.82 -22.83 12.67
CA TYR A 76 -18.44 -22.38 11.42
C TYR A 76 -17.82 -21.08 10.87
N PHE A 77 -17.49 -20.14 11.74
CA PHE A 77 -16.96 -18.84 11.31
C PHE A 77 -15.43 -18.81 11.13
N SER A 78 -14.69 -19.70 11.80
CA SER A 78 -13.22 -19.73 11.72
C SER A 78 -12.67 -19.90 10.29
N PRO A 79 -13.23 -20.76 9.41
CA PRO A 79 -12.72 -20.90 8.06
C PRO A 79 -12.91 -19.63 7.19
N ILE A 80 -14.06 -18.96 7.34
CA ILE A 80 -14.37 -17.75 6.57
C ILE A 80 -13.43 -16.62 6.93
N THR A 81 -13.17 -16.42 8.24
CA THR A 81 -12.21 -15.39 8.69
C THR A 81 -10.79 -15.71 8.25
N ARG A 82 -10.39 -16.97 8.20
CA ARG A 82 -9.08 -17.38 7.68
C ARG A 82 -8.97 -17.12 6.18
N LEU A 83 -10.02 -17.40 5.40
CA LEU A 83 -10.06 -17.11 3.96
C LEU A 83 -9.98 -15.59 3.72
N ALA A 84 -10.71 -14.79 4.50
CA ALA A 84 -10.65 -13.33 4.40
C ALA A 84 -9.25 -12.79 4.72
N ASN A 85 -8.63 -13.25 5.81
CA ASN A 85 -7.27 -12.85 6.17
C ASN A 85 -6.23 -13.31 5.15
N ALA A 86 -6.40 -14.52 4.57
CA ALA A 86 -5.52 -15.00 3.51
C ALA A 86 -5.64 -14.12 2.25
N LEU A 87 -6.86 -13.68 1.91
CA LEU A 87 -7.10 -12.79 0.79
C LEU A 87 -6.47 -11.40 1.00
N GLU A 88 -6.57 -10.85 2.20
CA GLU A 88 -5.99 -9.55 2.57
C GLU A 88 -4.45 -9.57 2.53
N ASN A 89 -3.86 -10.70 2.88
CA ASN A 89 -2.40 -10.87 2.92
C ASN A 89 -1.80 -11.47 1.62
N ILE A 90 -2.57 -11.53 0.53
CA ILE A 90 -2.03 -11.95 -0.75
C ILE A 90 -1.07 -10.87 -1.27
N ASP A 91 0.20 -11.23 -1.30
CA ASP A 91 1.20 -10.43 -1.99
C ASP A 91 1.17 -10.74 -3.50
N TRP A 92 0.46 -9.92 -4.25
CA TRP A 92 0.35 -10.03 -5.70
C TRP A 92 1.67 -9.70 -6.42
N GLU A 93 2.60 -9.05 -5.72
CA GLU A 93 3.88 -8.63 -6.28
C GLU A 93 4.94 -9.75 -6.20
N HIS A 94 4.95 -10.58 -5.15
CA HIS A 94 5.99 -11.56 -4.88
C HIS A 94 5.57 -13.03 -5.13
N GLN A 95 4.52 -13.24 -5.91
CA GLN A 95 4.01 -14.60 -6.18
C GLN A 95 4.94 -15.42 -7.08
N ASN A 96 6.04 -15.90 -6.50
CA ASN A 96 6.88 -16.97 -7.08
C ASN A 96 6.49 -18.38 -6.56
N LYS A 97 5.38 -18.51 -5.82
CA LYS A 97 4.94 -19.80 -5.28
C LYS A 97 3.75 -20.32 -6.07
N GLU A 98 3.93 -21.47 -6.69
CA GLU A 98 2.90 -22.26 -7.39
C GLU A 98 1.73 -22.70 -6.49
N ALA A 99 1.82 -22.51 -5.16
CA ALA A 99 0.82 -22.91 -4.19
C ALA A 99 -0.20 -21.79 -3.92
N SER A 100 -1.48 -22.13 -4.06
CA SER A 100 -2.57 -21.23 -3.68
C SER A 100 -2.49 -20.87 -2.19
N PRO A 101 -2.63 -19.58 -1.80
CA PRO A 101 -2.62 -19.15 -0.40
C PRO A 101 -3.77 -19.75 0.44
N PHE A 102 -4.74 -20.41 -0.21
CA PHE A 102 -5.90 -21.03 0.42
C PHE A 102 -5.74 -22.53 0.69
N GLN A 103 -4.65 -23.16 0.22
CA GLN A 103 -4.46 -24.62 0.28
C GLN A 103 -4.50 -25.19 1.68
N ASP A 104 -3.90 -24.51 2.65
CA ASP A 104 -3.78 -24.96 4.04
C ASP A 104 -5.02 -24.67 4.89
N ILE A 105 -6.08 -24.06 4.31
CA ILE A 105 -7.29 -23.72 5.05
C ILE A 105 -8.25 -24.90 4.99
N SER A 106 -8.39 -25.61 6.12
CA SER A 106 -9.38 -26.70 6.27
C SER A 106 -10.79 -26.11 6.37
N THR A 107 -11.66 -26.62 5.51
CA THR A 107 -13.09 -26.23 5.40
C THR A 107 -14.04 -27.39 5.66
N ASP A 108 -13.52 -28.54 6.15
CA ASP A 108 -14.21 -29.83 6.29
C ASP A 108 -15.56 -29.77 7.06
N ALA A 109 -15.78 -28.72 7.84
CA ALA A 109 -16.97 -28.57 8.67
C ALA A 109 -18.06 -27.67 8.05
N ASN A 110 -17.80 -27.03 6.89
CA ASN A 110 -18.70 -26.02 6.35
C ASN A 110 -18.68 -26.03 4.79
N MET A 111 -19.76 -26.53 4.19
CA MET A 111 -19.90 -26.58 2.73
C MET A 111 -19.82 -25.21 2.07
N GLU A 112 -20.38 -24.16 2.69
CA GLU A 112 -20.36 -22.81 2.15
C GLU A 112 -18.91 -22.26 2.12
N ALA A 113 -18.12 -22.55 3.18
CA ALA A 113 -16.70 -22.18 3.22
C ALA A 113 -15.90 -22.93 2.16
N GLU A 114 -16.21 -24.20 1.88
CA GLU A 114 -15.57 -24.98 0.83
C GLU A 114 -15.88 -24.41 -0.56
N TYR A 115 -17.14 -24.08 -0.86
CA TYR A 115 -17.50 -23.42 -2.12
C TYR A 115 -16.80 -22.07 -2.29
N LEU A 116 -16.73 -21.28 -1.20
CA LEU A 116 -16.03 -20.00 -1.23
C LEU A 116 -14.52 -20.20 -1.49
N LYS A 117 -13.89 -21.18 -0.80
CA LYS A 117 -12.49 -21.53 -1.02
C LYS A 117 -12.23 -21.89 -2.48
N GLN A 118 -13.02 -22.79 -3.06
CA GLN A 118 -12.86 -23.21 -4.46
C GLN A 118 -13.05 -22.06 -5.43
N ALA A 119 -14.02 -21.17 -5.17
CA ALA A 119 -14.21 -19.98 -5.97
C ALA A 119 -12.99 -19.04 -5.89
N LEU A 120 -12.48 -18.78 -4.69
CA LEU A 120 -11.29 -17.94 -4.48
C LEU A 120 -10.04 -18.56 -5.14
N GLU A 121 -9.83 -19.86 -5.01
CA GLU A 121 -8.73 -20.56 -5.68
C GLU A 121 -8.81 -20.42 -7.20
N LYS A 122 -9.99 -20.60 -7.76
CA LYS A 122 -10.23 -20.42 -9.21
C LYS A 122 -9.94 -18.99 -9.66
N TYR A 123 -10.47 -18.00 -8.93
CA TYR A 123 -10.20 -16.59 -9.26
C TYR A 123 -8.71 -16.25 -9.11
N HIS A 124 -8.07 -16.72 -8.06
CA HIS A 124 -6.64 -16.55 -7.86
C HIS A 124 -5.84 -17.13 -9.03
N GLN A 125 -6.16 -18.35 -9.46
CA GLN A 125 -5.50 -19.00 -10.58
C GLN A 125 -5.69 -18.21 -11.90
N VAL A 126 -6.92 -17.77 -12.20
CA VAL A 126 -7.22 -16.99 -13.41
C VAL A 126 -6.47 -15.64 -13.38
N LEU A 127 -6.45 -14.97 -12.24
CA LEU A 127 -5.78 -13.69 -12.09
C LEU A 127 -4.26 -13.83 -12.19
N SER A 128 -3.69 -14.84 -11.54
CA SER A 128 -2.25 -15.15 -11.61
C SER A 128 -1.83 -15.47 -13.05
N GLU A 129 -2.62 -16.26 -13.77
CA GLU A 129 -2.38 -16.57 -15.18
C GLU A 129 -2.49 -15.32 -16.06
N PHE A 130 -3.45 -14.44 -15.81
CA PHE A 130 -3.60 -13.17 -16.51
C PHE A 130 -2.39 -12.27 -16.29
N ILE A 131 -1.98 -12.09 -15.04
CA ILE A 131 -0.79 -11.30 -14.69
C ILE A 131 0.46 -11.89 -15.34
N ARG A 132 0.63 -13.21 -15.33
CA ARG A 132 1.76 -13.89 -15.98
C ARG A 132 1.80 -13.63 -17.49
N ARG A 133 0.66 -13.76 -18.17
CA ARG A 133 0.56 -13.50 -19.63
C ARG A 133 0.84 -12.05 -19.97
N GLU A 134 0.35 -11.11 -19.16
CA GLU A 134 0.63 -9.68 -19.34
C GLU A 134 2.14 -9.39 -19.22
N ARG A 135 2.81 -10.05 -18.29
CA ARG A 135 4.27 -9.96 -18.10
C ARG A 135 5.04 -10.48 -19.32
N GLU A 136 4.72 -11.70 -19.75
CA GLU A 136 5.33 -12.32 -20.90
C GLU A 136 5.13 -11.47 -22.14
N PHE A 137 3.89 -11.05 -22.41
CA PHE A 137 3.57 -10.16 -23.51
C PHE A 137 4.37 -8.85 -23.46
N SER A 138 4.43 -8.19 -22.30
CA SER A 138 5.23 -6.99 -22.13
C SER A 138 6.73 -7.22 -22.37
N GLY A 139 7.25 -8.39 -21.94
CA GLY A 139 8.62 -8.81 -22.20
C GLY A 139 8.92 -8.99 -23.69
N ASP A 140 8.06 -9.74 -24.37
CA ASP A 140 8.21 -10.06 -25.80
C ASP A 140 8.10 -8.80 -26.65
N VAL A 141 7.08 -7.95 -26.40
CA VAL A 141 6.92 -6.67 -27.07
C VAL A 141 8.14 -5.77 -26.91
N SER A 142 8.82 -5.82 -25.72
CA SER A 142 10.05 -5.08 -25.48
C SER A 142 11.14 -5.44 -26.47
N HIS A 143 11.40 -6.74 -26.60
CA HIS A 143 12.45 -7.25 -27.46
C HIS A 143 12.13 -7.00 -28.93
N GLU A 144 10.87 -7.26 -29.32
CA GLU A 144 10.38 -7.08 -30.68
C GLU A 144 10.40 -5.60 -31.14
N LEU A 145 10.18 -4.64 -30.24
CA LEU A 145 10.25 -3.21 -30.56
C LEU A 145 11.69 -2.63 -30.51
N ARG A 146 12.53 -3.12 -29.60
CA ARG A 146 13.90 -2.63 -29.47
C ARG A 146 14.76 -2.95 -30.68
N THR A 147 14.59 -4.13 -31.26
CA THR A 147 15.35 -4.60 -32.44
C THR A 147 15.17 -3.67 -33.65
N PRO A 148 13.95 -3.37 -34.15
CA PRO A 148 13.78 -2.47 -35.30
C PRO A 148 14.23 -1.03 -34.99
N LEU A 149 14.05 -0.55 -33.76
CA LEU A 149 14.51 0.78 -33.37
C LEU A 149 16.05 0.87 -33.38
N THR A 150 16.75 -0.19 -32.96
CA THR A 150 18.23 -0.26 -33.04
C THR A 150 18.70 -0.26 -34.49
N ILE A 151 18.03 -1.02 -35.36
CA ILE A 151 18.35 -1.04 -36.80
C ILE A 151 18.12 0.34 -37.41
N LEU A 152 16.99 0.99 -37.11
CA LEU A 152 16.71 2.36 -37.59
C LEU A 152 17.77 3.34 -37.11
N LYS A 153 18.18 3.30 -35.84
CA LYS A 153 19.24 4.14 -35.28
C LYS A 153 20.57 3.94 -36.03
N GLY A 154 20.96 2.68 -36.24
CA GLY A 154 22.17 2.35 -37.01
C GLY A 154 22.12 2.88 -38.43
N ASN A 155 20.98 2.75 -39.12
CA ASN A 155 20.81 3.26 -40.47
C ASN A 155 20.91 4.78 -40.54
N VAL A 156 20.34 5.51 -39.59
CA VAL A 156 20.48 6.99 -39.50
C VAL A 156 21.93 7.39 -39.29
N GLN A 157 22.66 6.69 -38.40
CA GLN A 157 24.10 6.94 -38.18
C GLN A 157 24.93 6.70 -39.44
N LEU A 158 24.65 5.62 -40.19
CA LEU A 158 25.30 5.35 -41.46
C LEU A 158 25.00 6.44 -42.51
N CYS A 159 23.76 6.92 -42.58
CA CYS A 159 23.39 8.03 -43.45
C CYS A 159 24.13 9.32 -43.07
N GLN A 160 24.22 9.64 -41.77
CA GLN A 160 24.99 10.78 -41.29
C GLN A 160 26.48 10.68 -41.67
N ALA A 161 27.07 9.51 -41.45
CA ALA A 161 28.46 9.24 -41.79
C ALA A 161 28.74 9.37 -43.30
N ARG A 162 27.77 8.95 -44.15
CA ARG A 162 27.93 8.92 -45.60
C ARG A 162 27.61 10.24 -46.31
N TYR A 163 26.59 10.95 -45.83
CA TYR A 163 26.04 12.15 -46.49
C TYR A 163 26.30 13.45 -45.72
N GLY A 164 27.03 13.36 -44.60
CA GLY A 164 27.28 14.49 -43.71
C GLY A 164 26.10 14.75 -42.76
N ASP A 165 26.33 15.65 -41.80
CA ASP A 165 25.33 16.00 -40.80
C ASP A 165 24.25 16.90 -41.44
N ASN A 166 23.02 16.35 -41.51
CA ASN A 166 21.85 17.04 -42.03
C ASN A 166 20.79 17.14 -40.92
N LYS A 167 20.18 18.33 -40.82
CA LYS A 167 19.08 18.57 -39.86
C LYS A 167 17.98 17.49 -39.88
N ALA A 168 17.73 16.88 -41.05
CA ALA A 168 16.75 15.79 -41.17
C ALA A 168 17.21 14.50 -40.48
N PHE A 169 18.48 14.13 -40.63
CA PHE A 169 19.05 12.94 -39.99
C PHE A 169 19.15 13.12 -38.48
N THR A 170 19.54 14.31 -38.00
CA THR A 170 19.57 14.64 -36.58
C THR A 170 18.15 14.55 -35.97
N ARG A 171 17.14 15.09 -36.67
CA ARG A 171 15.73 14.95 -36.20
C ARG A 171 15.26 13.51 -36.17
N LEU A 172 15.60 12.71 -37.18
CA LEU A 172 15.27 11.28 -37.21
C LEU A 172 15.93 10.53 -36.07
N GLY A 173 17.22 10.77 -35.80
CA GLY A 173 17.96 10.19 -34.68
C GLY A 173 17.28 10.49 -33.33
N ASN A 174 16.98 11.77 -33.10
CA ASN A 174 16.28 12.19 -31.86
C ASN A 174 14.89 11.53 -31.73
N THR A 175 14.14 11.43 -32.85
CA THR A 175 12.82 10.77 -32.83
C THR A 175 12.94 9.28 -32.48
N ILE A 176 13.96 8.58 -32.99
CA ILE A 176 14.21 7.18 -32.69
C ILE A 176 14.61 7.02 -31.20
N GLU A 177 15.43 7.93 -30.67
CA GLU A 177 15.78 7.94 -29.25
C GLU A 177 14.56 8.18 -28.35
N ASP A 178 13.70 9.12 -28.73
CA ASP A 178 12.42 9.35 -28.04
C ASP A 178 11.52 8.10 -28.08
N MET A 179 11.44 7.39 -29.21
CA MET A 179 10.69 6.14 -29.33
C MET A 179 11.29 5.02 -28.46
N GLN A 180 12.61 4.86 -28.47
CA GLN A 180 13.27 3.88 -27.59
C GLN A 180 12.96 4.16 -26.12
N LEU A 181 13.05 5.41 -25.72
CA LEU A 181 12.74 5.84 -24.37
C LEU A 181 11.28 5.56 -23.99
N LEU A 182 10.33 5.82 -24.89
CA LEU A 182 8.92 5.49 -24.71
C LEU A 182 8.71 4.00 -24.48
N VAL A 183 9.25 3.19 -25.37
CA VAL A 183 9.15 1.73 -25.30
C VAL A 183 9.72 1.24 -23.97
N ASP A 184 10.96 1.61 -23.65
CA ASP A 184 11.62 1.17 -22.40
C ASP A 184 10.83 1.57 -21.16
N THR A 185 10.15 2.70 -21.20
CA THR A 185 9.37 3.16 -20.05
C THR A 185 7.99 2.56 -19.97
N LEU A 186 7.26 2.44 -21.08
CA LEU A 186 5.97 1.72 -21.07
C LEU A 186 6.16 0.30 -20.53
N LEU A 187 7.28 -0.31 -20.90
CA LEU A 187 7.64 -1.65 -20.47
C LEU A 187 8.10 -1.70 -19.02
N ALA A 188 8.80 -0.68 -18.54
CA ALA A 188 9.12 -0.54 -17.13
C ALA A 188 7.86 -0.36 -16.29
N ILE A 189 6.89 0.46 -16.77
CA ILE A 189 5.60 0.63 -16.12
C ILE A 189 4.81 -0.70 -16.11
N ALA A 190 4.74 -1.40 -17.23
CA ALA A 190 4.07 -2.69 -17.33
C ALA A 190 4.77 -3.78 -16.48
N ARG A 191 6.09 -3.76 -16.39
CA ARG A 191 6.86 -4.65 -15.51
C ARG A 191 6.77 -4.26 -14.04
N ASN A 192 6.49 -3.00 -13.73
CA ASN A 192 6.38 -2.49 -12.36
C ASN A 192 5.18 -3.02 -11.61
N THR A 193 4.15 -3.46 -12.32
CA THR A 193 3.12 -4.30 -11.72
C THR A 193 3.69 -5.66 -11.29
N THR A 194 5.00 -5.93 -11.51
CA THR A 194 5.54 -7.26 -11.36
C THR A 194 7.06 -7.31 -11.12
N ASN A 195 7.48 -7.19 -9.88
CA ASN A 195 8.64 -7.89 -9.28
C ASN A 195 10.07 -7.76 -9.85
N THR A 196 10.42 -6.81 -10.69
CA THR A 196 11.83 -6.57 -11.01
C THR A 196 12.42 -5.35 -10.35
N LEU A 197 11.64 -4.65 -9.53
CA LEU A 197 12.10 -3.50 -8.78
C LEU A 197 12.37 -3.91 -7.34
N THR A 198 13.60 -4.17 -7.03
CA THR A 198 14.04 -4.29 -5.65
C THR A 198 14.04 -2.91 -5.02
N LEU A 199 13.28 -2.78 -3.92
CA LEU A 199 13.36 -1.64 -3.03
C LEU A 199 14.69 -1.74 -2.28
N GLU A 200 15.58 -0.80 -2.51
CA GLU A 200 16.92 -0.80 -1.91
C GLU A 200 17.10 0.40 -1.00
N HIS A 201 17.82 0.20 0.09
CA HIS A 201 18.34 1.29 0.90
C HIS A 201 19.55 1.90 0.19
N ARG A 202 19.35 3.00 -0.54
CA ARG A 202 20.40 3.64 -1.32
C ARG A 202 20.43 5.16 -1.11
N SER A 203 21.62 5.72 -1.29
CA SER A 203 21.79 7.16 -1.40
C SER A 203 21.29 7.65 -2.75
N LEU A 204 20.40 8.64 -2.71
CA LEU A 204 19.93 9.30 -3.93
C LEU A 204 21.06 10.08 -4.59
N PHE A 205 21.97 10.64 -3.80
CA PHE A 205 23.15 11.33 -4.31
C PHE A 205 24.00 10.41 -5.21
N ASN A 206 24.24 9.16 -4.76
CA ASN A 206 25.02 8.19 -5.54
C ASN A 206 24.33 7.87 -6.89
N ILE A 207 23.01 7.75 -6.90
CA ILE A 207 22.24 7.53 -8.15
C ILE A 207 22.36 8.72 -9.09
N LEU A 208 22.27 9.95 -8.57
CA LEU A 208 22.43 11.18 -9.37
C LEU A 208 23.86 11.34 -9.88
N GLN A 209 24.85 10.97 -9.08
CA GLN A 209 26.26 10.99 -9.48
C GLN A 209 26.56 9.97 -10.59
N GLU A 210 26.04 8.76 -10.49
CA GLU A 210 26.13 7.76 -11.56
C GLU A 210 25.52 8.32 -12.87
N LEU A 211 24.33 8.95 -12.80
CA LEU A 211 23.70 9.57 -13.97
C LEU A 211 24.49 10.75 -14.53
N GLN A 212 25.09 11.56 -13.68
CA GLN A 212 25.98 12.65 -14.11
C GLN A 212 27.15 12.10 -14.89
N LEU A 213 27.86 11.09 -14.36
CA LEU A 213 28.99 10.46 -15.02
C LEU A 213 28.61 9.82 -16.37
N ASP A 214 27.46 9.14 -16.42
CA ASP A 214 26.96 8.50 -17.65
C ASP A 214 26.66 9.53 -18.75
N LEU A 215 26.18 10.73 -18.38
CA LEU A 215 25.77 11.77 -19.32
C LEU A 215 26.83 12.84 -19.59
N ASP A 216 27.90 12.87 -18.80
CA ASP A 216 28.93 13.90 -18.89
C ASP A 216 29.63 13.90 -20.25
N SER A 217 29.94 12.74 -20.84
CA SER A 217 30.49 12.61 -22.18
C SER A 217 29.58 13.20 -23.27
N VAL A 218 28.26 13.03 -23.12
CA VAL A 218 27.24 13.58 -24.02
C VAL A 218 27.17 15.10 -23.85
N GLY A 219 27.20 15.57 -22.60
CA GLY A 219 27.22 16.98 -22.25
C GLY A 219 28.43 17.68 -22.85
N GLN A 220 29.63 17.15 -22.63
CA GLN A 220 30.89 17.71 -23.19
C GLN A 220 30.87 17.79 -24.71
N ALA A 221 30.36 16.75 -25.38
CA ALA A 221 30.22 16.77 -26.84
C ALA A 221 29.28 17.88 -27.37
N LYS A 222 28.34 18.34 -26.51
CA LYS A 222 27.40 19.43 -26.80
C LYS A 222 27.84 20.78 -26.20
N GLY A 223 28.98 20.85 -25.51
CA GLY A 223 29.46 22.05 -24.81
C GLY A 223 28.64 22.36 -23.54
N ILE A 224 27.99 21.38 -22.93
CA ILE A 224 27.14 21.54 -21.73
C ILE A 224 27.85 20.91 -20.55
N GLN A 225 27.99 21.65 -19.45
CA GLN A 225 28.53 21.16 -18.17
C GLN A 225 27.42 20.76 -17.23
N ILE A 226 27.57 19.61 -16.56
CA ILE A 226 26.61 19.11 -15.59
C ILE A 226 27.23 19.22 -14.19
N HIS A 227 26.60 19.98 -13.32
CA HIS A 227 27.03 20.20 -11.95
C HIS A 227 26.08 19.49 -10.99
N LEU A 228 26.63 18.70 -10.04
CA LEU A 228 25.86 18.07 -8.96
C LEU A 228 26.25 18.69 -7.62
N GLN A 229 25.28 19.19 -6.89
CA GLN A 229 25.44 19.77 -5.58
C GLN A 229 24.48 19.13 -4.58
N GLN A 230 24.95 18.93 -3.36
CA GLN A 230 24.13 18.42 -2.25
C GLN A 230 24.05 19.47 -1.16
N HIS A 231 22.82 19.80 -0.77
CA HIS A 231 22.54 20.69 0.35
C HIS A 231 21.99 19.88 1.55
N GLY A 232 22.81 19.72 2.58
CA GLY A 232 22.50 18.93 3.77
C GLY A 232 23.16 17.56 3.80
N ASP A 233 22.85 16.79 4.86
CA ASP A 233 23.47 15.48 5.08
C ASP A 233 22.95 14.43 4.09
N GLU A 234 23.80 13.48 3.75
CA GLU A 234 23.45 12.34 2.91
C GLU A 234 22.35 11.51 3.58
N GLN A 235 21.28 11.25 2.86
CA GLN A 235 20.16 10.44 3.34
C GLN A 235 20.06 9.14 2.55
N ILE A 236 20.20 8.02 3.26
CA ILE A 236 19.85 6.70 2.72
C ILE A 236 18.33 6.57 2.78
N ARG A 237 17.73 6.31 1.63
CA ARG A 237 16.27 6.15 1.48
C ARG A 237 15.94 4.79 0.88
N GLN A 238 14.72 4.33 1.15
CA GLN A 238 14.17 3.22 0.40
C GLN A 238 13.76 3.73 -0.99
N LEU A 239 14.47 3.28 -2.00
CA LEU A 239 14.29 3.71 -3.39
C LEU A 239 14.19 2.51 -4.32
N TYR A 240 13.54 2.72 -5.43
CA TYR A 240 13.62 1.84 -6.60
C TYR A 240 14.70 2.38 -7.56
N PRO A 241 15.95 1.90 -7.53
CA PRO A 241 17.07 2.52 -8.23
C PRO A 241 16.82 2.66 -9.74
N SER A 242 16.24 1.64 -10.36
CA SER A 242 15.94 1.65 -11.79
C SER A 242 14.94 2.73 -12.19
N MET A 243 13.82 2.86 -11.42
CA MET A 243 12.82 3.91 -11.68
C MET A 243 13.38 5.30 -11.38
N THR A 244 14.12 5.43 -10.29
CA THR A 244 14.81 6.68 -9.92
C THR A 244 15.73 7.14 -11.03
N LYS A 245 16.56 6.24 -11.58
CA LYS A 245 17.41 6.52 -12.75
C LYS A 245 16.60 6.91 -13.99
N MET A 246 15.45 6.28 -14.22
CA MET A 246 14.57 6.63 -15.34
C MET A 246 14.00 8.04 -15.19
N VAL A 247 13.50 8.42 -14.02
CA VAL A 247 12.96 9.75 -13.76
C VAL A 247 14.01 10.81 -14.02
N PHE A 248 15.12 10.76 -13.29
CA PHE A 248 16.17 11.79 -13.39
C PHE A 248 16.94 11.74 -14.71
N GLY A 249 17.16 10.55 -15.25
CA GLY A 249 17.79 10.39 -16.56
C GLY A 249 16.96 10.99 -17.69
N ASN A 250 15.63 10.93 -17.62
CA ASN A 250 14.76 11.58 -18.60
C ASN A 250 14.79 13.10 -18.49
N ILE A 251 14.76 13.63 -17.27
CA ILE A 251 14.85 15.07 -17.06
C ILE A 251 16.19 15.61 -17.57
N LEU A 252 17.30 14.95 -17.26
CA LEU A 252 18.64 15.34 -17.68
C LEU A 252 18.82 15.25 -19.20
N ARG A 253 18.33 14.16 -19.84
CA ARG A 253 18.35 14.04 -21.30
C ARG A 253 17.53 15.12 -21.99
N ASN A 254 16.38 15.48 -21.42
CA ASN A 254 15.58 16.60 -21.93
C ASN A 254 16.35 17.91 -21.86
N ALA A 255 16.98 18.20 -20.72
CA ALA A 255 17.82 19.38 -20.57
C ALA A 255 18.98 19.38 -21.59
N LEU A 256 19.71 18.27 -21.73
CA LEU A 256 20.82 18.14 -22.72
C LEU A 256 20.38 18.29 -24.19
N ASN A 257 19.15 17.89 -24.51
CA ASN A 257 18.68 17.90 -25.91
C ASN A 257 17.97 19.19 -26.30
N TYR A 258 17.31 19.86 -25.36
CA TYR A 258 16.37 20.93 -25.70
C TYR A 258 16.68 22.28 -25.07
N SER A 259 17.54 22.35 -24.02
CA SER A 259 17.80 23.63 -23.34
C SER A 259 18.53 24.67 -24.23
N GLN A 260 19.40 24.22 -25.12
CA GLN A 260 20.36 25.09 -25.84
C GLN A 260 21.24 25.94 -24.89
N GLY A 261 21.33 25.51 -23.64
CA GLY A 261 22.18 26.14 -22.62
C GLY A 261 23.61 25.58 -22.64
N SER A 262 24.41 26.05 -21.70
CA SER A 262 25.78 25.60 -21.46
C SER A 262 26.00 24.91 -20.13
N GLU A 263 25.04 25.02 -19.20
CA GLU A 263 25.15 24.49 -17.85
C GLU A 263 23.82 23.82 -17.43
N ILE A 264 23.93 22.70 -16.72
CA ILE A 264 22.81 22.01 -16.05
C ILE A 264 23.22 21.79 -14.59
N ASP A 265 22.46 22.35 -13.67
CA ASP A 265 22.67 22.22 -12.24
C ASP A 265 21.70 21.18 -11.66
N ILE A 266 22.23 20.19 -10.96
CA ILE A 266 21.47 19.19 -10.20
C ILE A 266 21.67 19.53 -8.73
N ILE A 267 20.61 19.89 -8.01
CA ILE A 267 20.67 20.27 -6.60
C ILE A 267 19.82 19.31 -5.78
N LEU A 268 20.45 18.51 -4.96
CA LEU A 268 19.80 17.62 -4.01
C LEU A 268 19.57 18.33 -2.69
N GLN A 269 18.32 18.45 -2.28
CA GLN A 269 17.89 18.93 -0.97
C GLN A 269 17.19 17.82 -0.19
N LYS A 270 16.91 18.06 1.10
CA LYS A 270 16.32 17.05 1.98
C LYS A 270 15.14 16.29 1.41
N ASN A 271 14.17 16.96 0.78
CA ASN A 271 12.93 16.34 0.30
C ASN A 271 12.65 16.66 -1.18
N LYS A 272 13.61 17.20 -1.90
CA LYS A 272 13.44 17.53 -3.31
C LYS A 272 14.75 17.52 -4.08
N VAL A 273 14.65 17.23 -5.36
CA VAL A 273 15.74 17.38 -6.32
C VAL A 273 15.33 18.45 -7.32
N LEU A 274 16.22 19.39 -7.55
CA LEU A 274 16.07 20.39 -8.60
C LEU A 274 17.03 20.07 -9.74
N ILE A 275 16.54 20.15 -10.96
CA ILE A 275 17.36 20.10 -12.16
C ILE A 275 17.07 21.38 -12.93
N ALA A 276 18.07 22.24 -13.04
CA ALA A 276 17.98 23.57 -13.66
C ALA A 276 18.91 23.66 -14.85
N ASP A 277 18.41 24.05 -16.01
CA ASP A 277 19.24 24.46 -17.15
C ASP A 277 19.33 26.00 -17.26
N ASN A 278 20.33 26.48 -17.98
CA ASN A 278 20.49 27.89 -18.27
C ASN A 278 20.15 28.22 -19.76
N GLY A 279 19.26 27.43 -20.35
CA GLY A 279 18.88 27.54 -21.75
C GLY A 279 17.81 28.57 -22.07
N ILE A 280 17.11 28.34 -23.19
CA ILE A 280 16.08 29.27 -23.69
C ILE A 280 14.80 29.30 -22.83
N GLY A 281 14.62 28.33 -21.92
CA GLY A 281 13.40 28.17 -21.13
C GLY A 281 12.17 27.74 -21.95
N ILE A 282 11.01 27.81 -21.33
CA ILE A 282 9.71 27.59 -21.97
C ILE A 282 8.95 28.92 -21.95
N ASN A 283 8.46 29.38 -23.10
CA ASN A 283 7.58 30.54 -23.18
C ASN A 283 6.22 30.18 -22.52
N LEU A 284 6.14 30.31 -21.22
CA LEU A 284 4.89 30.20 -20.48
C LEU A 284 4.26 31.59 -20.34
N PRO A 285 2.94 31.73 -20.51
CA PRO A 285 2.25 32.97 -20.15
C PRO A 285 2.53 33.28 -18.69
N ASN A 286 2.88 34.55 -18.38
CA ASN A 286 3.31 35.00 -17.05
C ASN A 286 2.31 34.74 -15.89
N ASP A 287 1.07 34.35 -16.21
CA ASP A 287 -0.01 34.14 -15.22
C ASP A 287 -0.35 32.66 -14.94
N VAL A 288 0.29 31.72 -15.60
CA VAL A 288 -0.02 30.30 -15.42
C VAL A 288 0.98 29.67 -14.45
N LYS A 289 0.52 29.44 -13.21
CA LYS A 289 1.22 28.51 -12.30
C LYS A 289 1.32 27.17 -13.01
N VAL A 290 2.55 26.69 -13.26
CA VAL A 290 2.83 25.45 -13.99
C VAL A 290 2.12 24.21 -13.41
N GLN A 291 1.56 24.29 -12.21
CA GLN A 291 0.72 23.27 -11.58
C GLN A 291 -0.57 22.93 -12.36
N GLU A 292 -1.06 23.84 -13.21
CA GLU A 292 -2.35 23.68 -13.92
C GLU A 292 -2.21 23.27 -15.39
N LEU A 293 -0.98 23.17 -15.90
CA LEU A 293 -0.77 22.71 -17.27
C LEU A 293 -1.16 21.23 -17.39
N SER A 294 -2.35 20.99 -17.91
CA SER A 294 -2.77 19.65 -18.31
C SER A 294 -1.78 19.09 -19.33
N SER A 295 -1.60 17.78 -19.33
CA SER A 295 -0.74 17.06 -20.29
C SER A 295 -1.01 17.42 -21.77
N ARG A 296 -2.12 18.09 -22.07
CA ARG A 296 -2.48 18.62 -23.38
C ARG A 296 -1.84 19.98 -23.69
N GLN A 297 -1.69 20.85 -22.70
CA GLN A 297 -1.10 22.19 -22.88
C GLN A 297 0.43 22.10 -23.00
N LEU A 298 1.06 21.20 -22.24
CA LEU A 298 2.49 20.88 -22.39
C LEU A 298 2.84 20.36 -23.80
N LYS A 299 1.91 19.67 -24.49
CA LYS A 299 2.10 19.20 -25.88
C LYS A 299 2.11 20.32 -26.91
N LEU A 300 1.43 21.43 -26.67
CA LEU A 300 1.26 22.51 -27.66
C LEU A 300 2.43 23.50 -27.68
N GLU A 301 3.18 23.61 -26.60
CA GLU A 301 4.20 24.66 -26.44
C GLU A 301 5.65 24.15 -26.53
N THR A 302 5.88 22.85 -26.34
CA THR A 302 7.20 22.26 -26.55
C THR A 302 7.33 21.80 -27.99
N LYS A 303 8.26 22.40 -28.74
CA LYS A 303 8.68 21.97 -30.13
C LYS A 303 9.25 20.56 -30.17
N GLY A 304 9.34 19.84 -29.06
CA GLY A 304 9.69 18.43 -28.88
C GLY A 304 8.46 17.59 -28.62
N HIS A 305 8.50 16.30 -28.86
CA HIS A 305 7.35 15.37 -28.79
C HIS A 305 6.68 15.23 -27.41
N GLY A 306 7.06 15.99 -26.39
CA GLY A 306 6.41 16.10 -25.07
C GLY A 306 6.34 14.80 -24.24
N ILE A 307 6.89 13.73 -24.77
CA ILE A 307 6.72 12.35 -24.29
C ILE A 307 7.54 12.11 -23.02
N GLY A 308 8.77 12.63 -22.97
CA GLY A 308 9.67 12.42 -21.84
C GLY A 308 9.12 12.98 -20.52
N LEU A 309 8.48 14.16 -20.57
CA LEU A 309 7.93 14.77 -19.36
C LEU A 309 6.65 14.11 -18.87
N GLN A 310 5.76 13.67 -19.78
CA GLN A 310 4.58 12.87 -19.41
C GLN A 310 4.99 11.56 -18.75
N LEU A 311 6.09 10.99 -19.20
CA LEU A 311 6.70 9.83 -18.65
C LEU A 311 7.20 10.05 -17.22
N VAL A 312 7.96 11.14 -17.03
CA VAL A 312 8.43 11.55 -15.70
C VAL A 312 7.24 11.71 -14.75
N GLN A 313 6.14 12.36 -15.19
CA GLN A 313 4.94 12.50 -14.37
C GLN A 313 4.32 11.15 -13.95
N LYS A 314 4.20 10.20 -14.90
CA LYS A 314 3.68 8.86 -14.59
C LYS A 314 4.57 8.09 -13.62
N LEU A 315 5.88 8.12 -13.83
CA LEU A 315 6.84 7.47 -12.94
C LEU A 315 6.85 8.10 -11.54
N CYS A 316 6.81 9.43 -11.45
CA CYS A 316 6.70 10.12 -10.17
C CYS A 316 5.44 9.74 -9.42
N LEU A 317 4.28 9.66 -10.08
CA LEU A 317 3.02 9.22 -9.46
C LEU A 317 3.13 7.80 -8.88
N GLN A 318 3.78 6.87 -9.59
CA GLN A 318 4.01 5.51 -9.11
C GLN A 318 4.95 5.45 -7.90
N LEU A 319 5.94 6.36 -7.87
CA LEU A 319 6.89 6.47 -6.74
C LEU A 319 6.31 7.26 -5.55
N GLY A 320 5.08 7.78 -5.65
CA GLY A 320 4.52 8.70 -4.67
C GLY A 320 5.18 10.07 -4.68
N TRP A 321 5.91 10.41 -5.74
CA TRP A 321 6.60 11.67 -5.91
C TRP A 321 5.75 12.68 -6.68
N ARG A 322 6.08 13.96 -6.53
CA ARG A 322 5.44 15.04 -7.27
C ARG A 322 6.50 15.80 -8.10
N VAL A 323 6.21 16.07 -9.36
CA VAL A 323 7.07 16.85 -10.25
C VAL A 323 6.41 18.17 -10.63
N GLU A 324 7.16 19.25 -10.58
CA GLU A 324 6.75 20.59 -10.96
C GLU A 324 7.80 21.23 -11.85
N LEU A 325 7.34 22.08 -12.76
CA LEU A 325 8.20 22.80 -13.70
C LEU A 325 8.06 24.30 -13.46
N PHE A 326 9.16 25.00 -13.50
CA PHE A 326 9.21 26.45 -13.29
C PHE A 326 10.10 27.12 -14.32
N ASP A 327 9.76 28.33 -14.73
CA ASP A 327 10.73 29.24 -15.32
C ASP A 327 11.85 29.54 -14.32
N ARG A 328 13.12 29.54 -14.75
CA ARG A 328 14.27 29.70 -13.86
C ARG A 328 14.25 31.07 -13.17
N GLN A 329 13.95 32.15 -13.89
CA GLN A 329 13.90 33.48 -13.31
C GLN A 329 12.77 33.59 -12.27
N TYR A 330 11.61 33.08 -12.61
CA TYR A 330 10.48 33.09 -11.69
C TYR A 330 10.77 32.29 -10.41
N TYR A 331 11.36 31.09 -10.53
CA TYR A 331 11.68 30.26 -9.38
C TYR A 331 12.67 30.93 -8.42
N LEU A 332 13.67 31.64 -8.94
CA LEU A 332 14.65 32.36 -8.14
C LEU A 332 14.06 33.59 -7.44
N THR A 333 12.93 34.13 -7.91
CA THR A 333 12.21 35.20 -7.20
C THR A 333 11.45 34.70 -5.99
N ILE A 334 10.97 33.46 -5.99
CA ILE A 334 10.20 32.85 -4.89
C ILE A 334 11.06 32.06 -3.90
N GLN A 335 12.23 31.60 -4.29
CA GLN A 335 13.17 30.84 -3.45
C GLN A 335 14.58 31.42 -3.57
N SER A 336 14.94 32.31 -2.62
CA SER A 336 16.24 32.97 -2.57
C SER A 336 17.37 32.10 -1.97
N ASP A 337 17.04 30.94 -1.36
CA ASP A 337 18.01 30.13 -0.61
C ASP A 337 18.81 29.14 -1.48
N ILE A 338 18.73 29.29 -2.80
CA ILE A 338 19.37 28.37 -3.77
C ILE A 338 20.51 29.09 -4.46
N ASP A 339 21.71 28.55 -4.36
CA ASP A 339 22.90 29.10 -5.04
C ASP A 339 22.89 28.74 -6.54
N LEU A 340 22.00 29.40 -7.27
CA LEU A 340 21.90 29.32 -8.73
C LEU A 340 22.14 30.69 -9.33
N LYS A 341 22.98 30.76 -10.37
CA LYS A 341 23.20 32.00 -11.13
C LYS A 341 21.89 32.44 -11.80
N PRO A 342 21.51 33.73 -11.72
CA PRO A 342 20.39 34.25 -12.47
C PRO A 342 20.61 34.07 -13.97
N SER A 343 19.75 33.32 -14.64
CA SER A 343 19.76 33.10 -16.09
C SER A 343 18.37 32.71 -16.55
N THR A 344 18.13 32.77 -17.85
CA THR A 344 16.94 32.12 -18.45
C THR A 344 17.09 30.60 -18.33
N GLY A 345 16.01 29.88 -18.48
CA GLY A 345 16.04 28.41 -18.46
C GLY A 345 14.81 27.79 -17.80
N LEU A 346 14.86 26.48 -17.66
CA LEU A 346 13.80 25.68 -17.01
C LEU A 346 14.33 25.07 -15.72
N ILE A 347 13.51 25.05 -14.70
CA ILE A 347 13.74 24.27 -13.47
C ILE A 347 12.68 23.19 -13.36
N VAL A 348 13.11 21.95 -13.23
CA VAL A 348 12.27 20.80 -12.88
C VAL A 348 12.52 20.45 -11.43
N VAL A 349 11.48 20.49 -10.60
CA VAL A 349 11.52 20.15 -9.18
C VAL A 349 10.80 18.84 -8.97
N VAL A 350 11.49 17.84 -8.44
CA VAL A 350 10.92 16.56 -8.03
C VAL A 350 10.87 16.53 -6.51
N TYR A 351 9.67 16.53 -5.95
CA TYR A 351 9.44 16.39 -4.51
C TYR A 351 9.34 14.90 -4.16
N LEU A 352 10.14 14.50 -3.18
CA LEU A 352 10.25 13.12 -2.72
C LEU A 352 9.29 12.89 -1.55
N SER A 353 8.64 11.76 -1.50
CA SER A 353 7.79 11.35 -0.38
C SER A 353 8.60 10.90 0.85
#